data_a6e3465b9cf6a0790ac7b7ceb67ebeaf
#
_entry.id   a6e3465b9cf6a0790ac7b7ceb67ebeaf
#
_cell.length_a   1.000
_cell.length_b   1.000
_cell.length_c   1.000
_cell.angle_alpha   90.00
_cell.angle_beta   90.00
_cell.angle_gamma   90.00
#
_symmetry.space_group_name_H-M   'P 1'
#
loop_
_entity.id
_entity.type
_entity.pdbx_description
1 polymer ?
#
loop_
_entity_poly.entity_id
_entity_poly.type
_entity_poly.pdbx_seq_one_letter_code
_entity_poly.pdbx_strand_id
1 'polypeptide(L)'
;MYLIKLSNNVFYTRISTPAILQTSLGYPREIRLSLFTKYRRLATKRNAQLVSAIHTLHEQALAENIPYTDFKIGLSTKVAEIRQQFCSNLPHVDNPQSKCTSMSIETRALSAPAPAPEIIVNSSMVGKQELTTELNNFIHSKRLEQVTPLTLTQLSQRCTNFLDYLTKKNVSLSAKAANTYKDHLIEKGLSAKTVKEYIAANKQFFDYCERIELIEKNVFKAIKAQKNRGTKASQQRDRWQLKELQKLFSSSEYRKKDAQFNWTTKIQLYHGCRPSEACQLTTSDIQMIEDIPCIMVSDSGTEQRLKTSNAFRTIPLHNQLIKEGFLDYVQERREQKQKQLFDYKPHGENKDWSFRYRTNLGKLQTTMGMKPNARPTAYSFRHTFVDELKMADTPEHIVAEIVGHAHPNITFGRYGKQANIQQLNEAVNKFPSVEVKYA
;
A
#
# COMPACT_ATOMS: atom_id res chain seq x y z
N MET A 1 -24.98 -8.03 10.87
CA MET A 1 -23.94 -9.03 10.61
C MET A 1 -22.78 -8.78 11.55
N TYR A 2 -22.52 -9.70 12.45
CA TYR A 2 -21.61 -9.48 13.60
C TYR A 2 -20.13 -9.75 13.30
N LEU A 3 -19.81 -10.34 12.14
CA LEU A 3 -18.45 -10.74 11.76
C LEU A 3 -17.82 -9.70 10.84
N ILE A 4 -16.70 -9.10 11.26
CA ILE A 4 -15.92 -8.16 10.45
C ILE A 4 -14.48 -8.66 10.31
N LYS A 5 -13.82 -8.28 9.22
CA LYS A 5 -12.40 -8.54 8.96
C LYS A 5 -11.68 -7.20 8.90
N LEU A 6 -10.66 -7.01 9.73
CA LEU A 6 -9.87 -5.78 9.75
C LEU A 6 -8.67 -5.86 8.81
N SER A 7 -7.98 -4.74 8.66
CA SER A 7 -6.81 -4.59 7.77
C SER A 7 -5.63 -5.52 8.09
N ASN A 8 -5.56 -6.06 9.31
CA ASN A 8 -4.59 -7.07 9.73
C ASN A 8 -4.97 -8.51 9.30
N ASN A 9 -6.01 -8.65 8.48
CA ASN A 9 -6.58 -9.92 8.02
C ASN A 9 -7.19 -10.82 9.11
N VAL A 10 -7.26 -10.37 10.36
CA VAL A 10 -7.90 -11.10 11.46
C VAL A 10 -9.40 -10.78 11.50
N PHE A 11 -10.20 -11.79 11.81
CA PHE A 11 -11.64 -11.62 12.00
C PHE A 11 -11.96 -11.16 13.43
N TYR A 12 -13.00 -10.31 13.55
CA TYR A 12 -13.51 -9.77 14.80
C TYR A 12 -15.02 -9.95 14.88
N THR A 13 -15.53 -10.18 16.08
CA THR A 13 -16.94 -10.01 16.41
C THR A 13 -17.17 -8.51 16.62
N ARG A 14 -18.28 -7.99 16.07
CA ARG A 14 -18.74 -6.61 16.26
C ARG A 14 -20.22 -6.63 16.65
N ILE A 15 -20.56 -6.18 17.84
CA ILE A 15 -21.92 -6.18 18.37
C ILE A 15 -22.27 -4.77 18.79
N SER A 16 -23.44 -4.29 18.37
CA SER A 16 -23.99 -3.01 18.82
C SER A 16 -24.60 -3.20 20.22
N THR A 17 -24.32 -2.28 21.10
CA THR A 17 -24.93 -2.25 22.43
C THR A 17 -26.37 -1.69 22.35
N PRO A 18 -27.33 -2.24 23.08
CA PRO A 18 -28.67 -1.68 23.16
C PRO A 18 -28.69 -0.20 23.54
N ALA A 19 -29.57 0.60 22.89
CA ALA A 19 -29.60 2.04 23.08
C ALA A 19 -29.87 2.45 24.56
N ILE A 20 -30.68 1.69 25.28
CA ILE A 20 -30.98 1.89 26.69
C ILE A 20 -29.69 1.83 27.53
N LEU A 21 -28.84 0.83 27.33
CA LEU A 21 -27.55 0.70 28.04
C LEU A 21 -26.60 1.85 27.73
N GLN A 22 -26.64 2.36 26.50
CA GLN A 22 -25.80 3.49 26.08
C GLN A 22 -26.22 4.80 26.81
N THR A 23 -27.50 5.06 26.83
CA THR A 23 -28.06 6.32 27.37
C THR A 23 -28.17 6.35 28.90
N SER A 24 -28.53 5.23 29.52
CA SER A 24 -28.79 5.18 30.98
C SER A 24 -27.56 4.76 31.78
N LEU A 25 -26.67 3.93 31.24
CA LEU A 25 -25.56 3.32 31.99
C LEU A 25 -24.18 3.57 31.35
N GLY A 26 -24.10 4.45 30.36
CA GLY A 26 -22.83 4.89 29.77
C GLY A 26 -22.03 3.81 28.98
N TYR A 27 -22.70 2.81 28.42
CA TYR A 27 -22.08 1.78 27.65
C TYR A 27 -21.55 2.30 26.29
N PRO A 28 -20.46 1.72 25.74
CA PRO A 28 -19.98 2.09 24.41
C PRO A 28 -21.01 1.68 23.35
N ARG A 29 -21.05 2.40 22.23
CA ARG A 29 -21.96 2.11 21.11
C ARG A 29 -21.81 0.70 20.53
N GLU A 30 -20.61 0.14 20.60
CA GLU A 30 -20.31 -1.19 20.07
C GLU A 30 -19.18 -1.88 20.82
N ILE A 31 -19.22 -3.20 20.86
CA ILE A 31 -18.16 -4.07 21.40
C ILE A 31 -17.49 -4.77 20.23
N ARG A 32 -16.14 -4.73 20.20
CA ARG A 32 -15.33 -5.44 19.20
C ARG A 32 -14.36 -6.38 19.88
N LEU A 33 -14.39 -7.66 19.52
CA LEU A 33 -13.54 -8.70 20.10
C LEU A 33 -12.82 -9.47 19.00
N SER A 34 -11.51 -9.69 19.14
CA SER A 34 -10.73 -10.50 18.22
C SER A 34 -11.11 -11.97 18.32
N LEU A 35 -11.25 -12.62 17.16
CA LEU A 35 -11.51 -14.06 17.03
C LEU A 35 -10.22 -14.90 16.89
N PHE A 36 -9.06 -14.26 16.92
CA PHE A 36 -7.73 -14.87 16.79
C PHE A 36 -7.62 -15.87 15.62
N THR A 37 -8.21 -15.54 14.49
CA THR A 37 -8.11 -16.35 13.28
C THR A 37 -8.23 -15.51 12.02
N LYS A 38 -7.54 -15.95 10.96
CA LYS A 38 -7.63 -15.41 9.61
C LYS A 38 -8.53 -16.27 8.71
N TYR A 39 -8.99 -17.44 9.20
CA TYR A 39 -9.82 -18.38 8.46
C TYR A 39 -11.30 -18.12 8.71
N ARG A 40 -12.07 -17.80 7.64
CA ARG A 40 -13.50 -17.41 7.74
C ARG A 40 -14.36 -18.49 8.39
N ARG A 41 -14.17 -19.76 8.04
CA ARG A 41 -14.97 -20.89 8.60
C ARG A 41 -14.80 -21.01 10.11
N LEU A 42 -13.56 -20.88 10.60
CA LEU A 42 -13.26 -20.90 12.03
C LEU A 42 -13.77 -19.64 12.73
N ALA A 43 -13.61 -18.48 12.09
CA ALA A 43 -14.15 -17.21 12.59
C ALA A 43 -15.65 -17.26 12.77
N THR A 44 -16.40 -17.84 11.85
CA THR A 44 -17.86 -17.98 11.96
C THR A 44 -18.28 -18.81 13.17
N LYS A 45 -17.59 -19.93 13.44
CA LYS A 45 -17.87 -20.76 14.65
C LYS A 45 -17.58 -19.99 15.95
N ARG A 46 -16.42 -19.34 16.03
CA ARG A 46 -16.00 -18.53 17.19
C ARG A 46 -16.90 -17.30 17.40
N ASN A 47 -17.31 -16.67 16.30
CA ASN A 47 -18.23 -15.53 16.32
C ASN A 47 -19.60 -15.90 16.92
N ALA A 48 -20.15 -17.05 16.56
CA ALA A 48 -21.45 -17.51 17.09
C ALA A 48 -21.42 -17.64 18.63
N GLN A 49 -20.34 -18.22 19.19
CA GLN A 49 -20.17 -18.38 20.64
C GLN A 49 -20.04 -17.03 21.36
N LEU A 50 -19.23 -16.10 20.84
CA LEU A 50 -19.06 -14.79 21.45
C LEU A 50 -20.30 -13.92 21.31
N VAL A 51 -20.99 -13.96 20.18
CA VAL A 51 -22.25 -13.23 19.97
C VAL A 51 -23.30 -13.64 20.97
N SER A 52 -23.53 -14.95 21.12
CA SER A 52 -24.49 -15.48 22.11
C SER A 52 -24.17 -15.03 23.53
N ALA A 53 -22.91 -15.18 23.95
CA ALA A 53 -22.48 -14.78 25.29
C ALA A 53 -22.66 -13.27 25.56
N ILE A 54 -22.37 -12.42 24.58
CA ILE A 54 -22.51 -10.97 24.74
C ILE A 54 -23.97 -10.56 24.80
N HIS A 55 -24.86 -11.20 24.02
CA HIS A 55 -26.30 -10.93 24.12
C HIS A 55 -26.85 -11.30 25.50
N THR A 56 -26.50 -12.47 26.02
CA THR A 56 -26.90 -12.88 27.40
C THR A 56 -26.40 -11.88 28.45
N LEU A 57 -25.16 -11.41 28.33
CA LEU A 57 -24.65 -10.39 29.25
C LEU A 57 -25.34 -9.02 29.11
N HIS A 58 -25.78 -8.64 27.90
CA HIS A 58 -26.57 -7.42 27.69
C HIS A 58 -27.95 -7.56 28.30
N GLU A 59 -28.60 -8.74 28.18
CA GLU A 59 -29.91 -9.00 28.81
C GLU A 59 -29.84 -8.94 30.35
N GLN A 60 -28.80 -9.54 30.93
CA GLN A 60 -28.51 -9.45 32.34
C GLN A 60 -28.27 -8.02 32.79
N ALA A 61 -27.45 -7.28 32.04
CA ALA A 61 -27.17 -5.88 32.35
C ALA A 61 -28.41 -4.98 32.30
N LEU A 62 -29.36 -5.27 31.41
CA LEU A 62 -30.64 -4.59 31.33
C LEU A 62 -31.55 -4.95 32.50
N ALA A 63 -31.62 -6.22 32.90
CA ALA A 63 -32.48 -6.69 34.00
C ALA A 63 -32.00 -6.22 35.36
N GLU A 64 -30.69 -6.16 35.58
CA GLU A 64 -30.07 -5.88 36.90
C GLU A 64 -29.49 -4.45 36.98
N ASN A 65 -29.63 -3.62 35.95
CA ASN A 65 -29.03 -2.28 35.84
C ASN A 65 -27.52 -2.25 36.12
N ILE A 66 -26.76 -3.23 35.59
CA ILE A 66 -25.33 -3.41 35.88
C ILE A 66 -24.54 -2.21 35.30
N PRO A 67 -23.68 -1.53 36.08
CA PRO A 67 -22.79 -0.48 35.56
C PRO A 67 -21.79 -1.05 34.52
N TYR A 68 -21.37 -0.22 33.57
CA TYR A 68 -20.43 -0.68 32.51
C TYR A 68 -19.11 -1.22 33.06
N THR A 69 -18.62 -0.72 34.20
CA THR A 69 -17.42 -1.24 34.88
C THR A 69 -17.52 -2.72 35.22
N ASP A 70 -18.62 -3.13 35.82
CA ASP A 70 -18.89 -4.48 36.29
C ASP A 70 -19.21 -5.41 35.11
N PHE A 71 -19.99 -4.92 34.16
CA PHE A 71 -20.21 -5.59 32.88
C PHE A 71 -18.89 -5.90 32.17
N LYS A 72 -17.92 -4.96 32.14
CA LYS A 72 -16.61 -5.15 31.50
C LYS A 72 -15.82 -6.27 32.16
N ILE A 73 -15.91 -6.43 33.48
CA ILE A 73 -15.28 -7.51 34.22
C ILE A 73 -15.94 -8.84 33.84
N GLY A 74 -17.26 -8.95 33.91
CA GLY A 74 -18.02 -10.13 33.52
C GLY A 74 -17.78 -10.53 32.07
N LEU A 75 -17.74 -9.54 31.15
CA LEU A 75 -17.41 -9.75 29.73
C LEU A 75 -15.99 -10.32 29.58
N SER A 76 -15.00 -9.76 30.29
CA SER A 76 -13.61 -10.24 30.22
C SER A 76 -13.48 -11.68 30.68
N THR A 77 -14.12 -12.05 31.77
CA THR A 77 -14.14 -13.41 32.32
C THR A 77 -14.78 -14.39 31.33
N LYS A 78 -15.99 -14.03 30.81
CA LYS A 78 -16.70 -14.89 29.87
C LYS A 78 -15.99 -15.07 28.53
N VAL A 79 -15.36 -14.01 28.05
CA VAL A 79 -14.51 -14.06 26.85
C VAL A 79 -13.27 -14.93 27.04
N ALA A 80 -12.66 -14.91 28.24
CA ALA A 80 -11.52 -15.76 28.56
C ALA A 80 -11.91 -17.24 28.57
N GLU A 81 -13.05 -17.60 29.20
CA GLU A 81 -13.60 -18.97 29.22
C GLU A 81 -13.83 -19.50 27.79
N ILE A 82 -14.52 -18.72 26.95
CA ILE A 82 -14.80 -19.10 25.55
C ILE A 82 -13.49 -19.25 24.75
N ARG A 83 -12.50 -18.38 25.00
CA ARG A 83 -11.20 -18.47 24.33
C ARG A 83 -10.37 -19.67 24.72
N GLN A 84 -10.46 -20.15 25.97
CA GLN A 84 -9.84 -21.42 26.36
C GLN A 84 -10.39 -22.58 25.53
N GLN A 85 -11.69 -22.62 25.25
CA GLN A 85 -12.31 -23.61 24.36
C GLN A 85 -11.80 -23.52 22.92
N PHE A 86 -11.30 -22.36 22.48
CA PHE A 86 -10.70 -22.23 21.15
C PHE A 86 -9.36 -22.96 21.01
N CYS A 87 -8.64 -23.16 22.13
CA CYS A 87 -7.37 -23.88 22.17
C CYS A 87 -7.58 -25.39 22.28
N SER A 88 -8.66 -25.84 22.96
CA SER A 88 -8.94 -27.26 23.22
C SER A 88 -9.49 -28.02 22.00
N ASN A 89 -9.96 -27.35 20.97
CA ASN A 89 -10.64 -27.92 19.80
C ASN A 89 -9.78 -27.88 18.51
N LEU A 90 -8.45 -27.87 18.62
CA LEU A 90 -7.58 -28.10 17.47
C LEU A 90 -7.32 -29.60 17.33
N PRO A 91 -7.50 -30.21 16.13
CA PRO A 91 -7.03 -31.56 15.90
C PRO A 91 -5.51 -31.57 16.04
N HIS A 92 -4.99 -32.53 16.76
CA HIS A 92 -3.56 -32.80 16.98
C HIS A 92 -2.83 -32.80 15.64
N VAL A 93 -2.02 -31.77 15.41
CA VAL A 93 -0.80 -31.88 14.62
C VAL A 93 0.31 -31.72 15.63
N ASP A 94 1.10 -32.75 15.74
CA ASP A 94 2.18 -32.88 16.71
C ASP A 94 3.12 -31.69 16.71
N ASN A 95 3.19 -30.99 17.81
CA ASN A 95 4.39 -30.25 18.21
C ASN A 95 4.39 -30.00 19.72
N PRO A 96 5.51 -30.20 20.43
CA PRO A 96 5.55 -30.37 21.87
C PRO A 96 5.62 -29.03 22.62
N GLN A 97 4.92 -29.03 23.74
CA GLN A 97 5.14 -28.26 24.97
C GLN A 97 5.13 -26.73 24.90
N SER A 98 4.01 -26.16 25.32
CA SER A 98 4.04 -24.90 26.09
C SER A 98 3.16 -25.07 27.34
N LYS A 99 3.80 -25.07 28.48
CA LYS A 99 3.19 -25.12 29.82
C LYS A 99 2.45 -23.79 30.07
N CYS A 100 1.14 -23.87 30.31
CA CYS A 100 0.39 -22.79 30.92
C CYS A 100 0.62 -22.83 32.43
N THR A 101 1.31 -21.85 32.98
CA THR A 101 1.43 -21.65 34.41
C THR A 101 0.34 -20.69 34.88
N SER A 102 -0.53 -21.18 35.75
CA SER A 102 -1.53 -20.42 36.48
C SER A 102 -0.83 -19.53 37.52
N MET A 103 -1.05 -18.24 37.49
CA MET A 103 -0.69 -17.31 38.58
C MET A 103 -1.92 -17.00 39.44
N SER A 104 -1.89 -17.53 40.65
CA SER A 104 -2.74 -17.17 41.77
C SER A 104 -2.39 -15.76 42.29
N ILE A 105 -3.40 -14.95 42.54
CA ILE A 105 -3.25 -13.63 43.15
C ILE A 105 -3.32 -13.80 44.67
N GLU A 106 -2.19 -13.57 45.34
CA GLU A 106 -2.16 -13.32 46.78
C GLU A 106 -1.97 -11.85 47.06
N THR A 107 -2.95 -11.26 47.74
CA THR A 107 -2.90 -9.91 48.31
C THR A 107 -2.01 -9.92 49.55
N ARG A 108 -0.97 -9.08 49.59
CA ARG A 108 -0.30 -8.73 50.85
C ARG A 108 0.07 -7.26 50.88
N ALA A 109 -0.10 -6.75 52.11
CA ALA A 109 -0.11 -5.35 52.47
C ALA A 109 1.24 -4.61 52.36
N LEU A 110 1.11 -3.26 52.32
CA LEU A 110 2.14 -2.25 52.20
C LEU A 110 3.25 -2.33 53.26
N SER A 111 4.48 -2.20 52.84
CA SER A 111 5.60 -1.59 53.62
C SER A 111 6.55 -0.85 52.63
N ALA A 112 7.09 0.26 53.08
CA ALA A 112 7.81 1.31 52.34
C ALA A 112 9.15 0.87 51.74
N PRO A 113 9.72 1.63 50.77
CA PRO A 113 10.71 1.11 49.81
C PRO A 113 12.15 1.19 50.33
N ALA A 114 12.87 0.10 50.12
CA ALA A 114 14.34 0.09 50.06
C ALA A 114 14.82 0.30 48.62
N PRO A 115 16.03 0.84 48.39
CA PRO A 115 16.50 1.16 47.05
C PRO A 115 16.68 -0.08 46.20
N ALA A 116 16.17 0.00 44.97
CA ALA A 116 16.21 -1.08 44.00
C ALA A 116 17.65 -1.46 43.63
N PRO A 117 17.98 -2.76 43.57
CA PRO A 117 19.19 -3.21 42.90
C PRO A 117 19.00 -3.03 41.39
N GLU A 118 20.00 -2.46 40.74
CA GLU A 118 20.08 -2.42 39.28
C GLU A 118 19.99 -3.87 38.75
N ILE A 119 18.87 -4.19 38.15
CA ILE A 119 18.72 -5.43 37.38
C ILE A 119 19.59 -5.27 36.14
N ILE A 120 20.79 -5.82 36.18
CA ILE A 120 21.57 -6.10 34.99
C ILE A 120 20.78 -7.17 34.23
N VAL A 121 19.93 -6.75 33.32
CA VAL A 121 19.29 -7.62 32.35
C VAL A 121 20.38 -8.09 31.41
N ASN A 122 20.85 -9.31 31.60
CA ASN A 122 21.67 -10.03 30.62
C ASN A 122 20.83 -10.22 29.35
N SER A 123 20.74 -9.19 28.51
CA SER A 123 20.33 -9.36 27.12
C SER A 123 21.46 -10.12 26.45
N SER A 124 21.25 -11.39 26.13
CA SER A 124 22.10 -12.13 25.20
C SER A 124 22.29 -11.24 23.97
N MET A 125 23.55 -10.79 23.77
CA MET A 125 23.87 -9.88 22.65
C MET A 125 23.71 -10.66 21.35
N VAL A 126 22.56 -10.52 20.71
CA VAL A 126 22.32 -11.06 19.37
C VAL A 126 23.38 -10.52 18.42
N GLY A 127 24.19 -11.41 17.87
CA GLY A 127 25.31 -11.06 17.00
C GLY A 127 24.83 -10.49 15.67
N LYS A 128 25.60 -9.58 15.07
CA LYS A 128 25.29 -9.04 13.73
C LYS A 128 25.11 -10.14 12.69
N GLN A 129 25.91 -11.19 12.76
CA GLN A 129 25.89 -12.30 11.81
C GLN A 129 24.56 -13.05 11.89
N GLU A 130 24.05 -13.23 13.08
CA GLU A 130 22.75 -13.83 13.35
C GLU A 130 21.60 -12.96 12.82
N LEU A 131 21.62 -11.64 13.09
CA LEU A 131 20.62 -10.70 12.52
C LEU A 131 20.67 -10.65 11.00
N THR A 132 21.82 -10.81 10.37
CA THR A 132 21.96 -10.85 8.92
C THR A 132 21.37 -12.14 8.34
N THR A 133 21.58 -13.27 8.99
CA THR A 133 20.98 -14.54 8.63
C THR A 133 19.46 -14.47 8.75
N GLU A 134 18.97 -13.94 9.85
CA GLU A 134 17.52 -13.77 10.06
C GLU A 134 16.88 -12.74 9.14
N LEU A 135 17.61 -11.74 8.68
CA LEU A 135 17.13 -10.85 7.63
C LEU A 135 16.87 -11.59 6.32
N ASN A 136 17.75 -12.54 5.96
CA ASN A 136 17.53 -13.36 4.77
C ASN A 136 16.30 -14.29 4.94
N ASN A 137 16.12 -14.87 6.11
CA ASN A 137 14.94 -15.69 6.43
C ASN A 137 13.65 -14.85 6.41
N PHE A 138 13.69 -13.64 6.96
CA PHE A 138 12.58 -12.69 6.88
C PHE A 138 12.22 -12.34 5.43
N ILE A 139 13.20 -12.03 4.58
CA ILE A 139 12.98 -11.73 3.15
C ILE A 139 12.43 -12.96 2.42
N HIS A 140 12.91 -14.16 2.75
CA HIS A 140 12.37 -15.42 2.21
C HIS A 140 10.91 -15.62 2.63
N SER A 141 10.56 -15.43 3.90
CA SER A 141 9.17 -15.47 4.38
C SER A 141 8.27 -14.48 3.63
N LYS A 142 8.76 -13.25 3.39
CA LYS A 142 8.02 -12.25 2.63
C LYS A 142 7.85 -12.63 1.15
N ARG A 143 8.79 -13.37 0.58
CA ARG A 143 8.66 -13.91 -0.78
C ARG A 143 7.56 -14.97 -0.85
N LEU A 144 7.45 -15.84 0.15
CA LEU A 144 6.35 -16.82 0.25
C LEU A 144 4.98 -16.14 0.43
N GLU A 145 4.95 -14.95 1.06
CA GLU A 145 3.75 -14.10 1.16
C GLU A 145 3.42 -13.39 -0.18
N GLN A 146 4.13 -13.68 -1.26
CA GLN A 146 3.97 -13.08 -2.60
C GLN A 146 4.20 -11.56 -2.63
N VAL A 147 5.04 -11.04 -1.75
CA VAL A 147 5.46 -9.64 -1.79
C VAL A 147 6.30 -9.40 -3.05
N THR A 148 6.05 -8.27 -3.71
CA THR A 148 6.72 -7.96 -5.00
C THR A 148 8.24 -7.87 -4.86
N PRO A 149 9.03 -8.27 -5.89
CA PRO A 149 10.49 -8.23 -5.85
C PRO A 149 11.05 -6.86 -5.49
N LEU A 150 10.46 -5.78 -6.01
CA LEU A 150 10.86 -4.41 -5.68
C LEU A 150 10.70 -4.11 -4.18
N THR A 151 9.59 -4.53 -3.59
CA THR A 151 9.34 -4.35 -2.15
C THR A 151 10.33 -5.17 -1.32
N LEU A 152 10.62 -6.41 -1.72
CA LEU A 152 11.63 -7.25 -1.07
C LEU A 152 13.01 -6.61 -1.08
N THR A 153 13.45 -6.11 -2.25
CA THR A 153 14.73 -5.40 -2.40
C THR A 153 14.77 -4.17 -1.49
N GLN A 154 13.70 -3.37 -1.43
CA GLN A 154 13.63 -2.18 -0.58
C GLN A 154 13.63 -2.53 0.91
N LEU A 155 12.93 -3.59 1.34
CA LEU A 155 12.95 -4.07 2.71
C LEU A 155 14.37 -4.51 3.10
N SER A 156 15.00 -5.34 2.28
CA SER A 156 16.36 -5.81 2.50
C SER A 156 17.34 -4.65 2.63
N GLN A 157 17.39 -3.74 1.65
CA GLN A 157 18.28 -2.58 1.67
C GLN A 157 18.11 -1.70 2.90
N ARG A 158 16.87 -1.42 3.30
CA ARG A 158 16.57 -0.56 4.46
C ARG A 158 16.96 -1.22 5.77
N CYS A 159 16.74 -2.52 5.92
CA CYS A 159 17.15 -3.26 7.11
C CYS A 159 18.67 -3.43 7.17
N THR A 160 19.33 -3.80 6.06
CA THR A 160 20.79 -3.87 5.97
C THR A 160 21.44 -2.53 6.34
N ASN A 161 20.87 -1.40 5.89
CA ASN A 161 21.38 -0.08 6.23
C ASN A 161 21.42 0.18 7.74
N PHE A 162 20.43 -0.31 8.50
CA PHE A 162 20.44 -0.21 9.95
C PHE A 162 21.48 -1.14 10.58
N LEU A 163 21.60 -2.38 10.12
CA LEU A 163 22.61 -3.32 10.61
C LEU A 163 24.04 -2.80 10.36
N ASP A 164 24.26 -2.18 9.20
CA ASP A 164 25.54 -1.52 8.88
C ASP A 164 25.79 -0.28 9.74
N TYR A 165 24.74 0.47 10.07
CA TYR A 165 24.87 1.59 11.01
C TYR A 165 25.32 1.12 12.38
N LEU A 166 24.72 0.04 12.95
CA LEU A 166 25.13 -0.53 14.23
C LEU A 166 26.63 -0.90 14.21
N THR A 167 27.07 -1.53 13.13
CA THR A 167 28.48 -1.94 12.97
C THR A 167 29.41 -0.73 12.87
N LYS A 168 29.11 0.23 12.00
CA LYS A 168 29.96 1.42 11.77
C LYS A 168 30.08 2.30 13.00
N LYS A 169 29.04 2.33 13.83
CA LYS A 169 29.03 3.09 15.08
C LYS A 169 29.50 2.28 16.29
N ASN A 170 29.75 0.98 16.10
CA ASN A 170 30.12 0.04 17.17
C ASN A 170 29.14 0.10 18.34
N VAL A 171 27.82 0.06 18.06
CA VAL A 171 26.77 0.13 19.08
C VAL A 171 25.93 -1.14 19.07
N SER A 172 25.53 -1.58 20.25
CA SER A 172 24.66 -2.74 20.43
C SER A 172 23.22 -2.43 20.04
N LEU A 173 22.47 -3.47 19.66
CA LEU A 173 21.05 -3.39 19.35
C LEU A 173 20.27 -2.90 20.58
N SER A 174 19.63 -1.73 20.46
CA SER A 174 18.85 -1.14 21.56
C SER A 174 17.84 -0.11 21.00
N ALA A 175 16.82 0.23 21.79
CA ALA A 175 15.90 1.30 21.47
C ALA A 175 16.59 2.65 21.33
N LYS A 176 17.67 2.88 22.11
CA LYS A 176 18.54 4.08 22.00
C LYS A 176 19.22 4.11 20.64
N ALA A 177 19.85 3.01 20.20
CA ALA A 177 20.50 2.91 18.90
C ALA A 177 19.52 3.13 17.73
N ALA A 178 18.31 2.54 17.82
CA ALA A 178 17.27 2.73 16.81
C ALA A 178 16.78 4.19 16.74
N ASN A 179 16.67 4.90 17.87
CA ASN A 179 16.31 6.32 17.87
C ASN A 179 17.44 7.20 17.30
N THR A 180 18.67 6.96 17.70
CA THR A 180 19.84 7.66 17.16
C THR A 180 20.02 7.42 15.65
N TYR A 181 19.68 6.21 15.18
CA TYR A 181 19.64 5.90 13.74
C TYR A 181 18.60 6.74 12.99
N LYS A 182 17.41 6.92 13.55
CA LYS A 182 16.40 7.82 12.96
C LYS A 182 16.98 9.23 12.81
N ASP A 183 17.63 9.77 13.84
CA ASP A 183 18.22 11.10 13.81
C ASP A 183 19.35 11.18 12.77
N HIS A 184 20.19 10.16 12.67
CA HIS A 184 21.20 10.03 11.62
C HIS A 184 20.62 10.05 10.19
N LEU A 185 19.46 9.41 9.94
CA LEU A 185 18.79 9.48 8.64
C LEU A 185 18.32 10.91 8.32
N ILE A 186 17.87 11.66 9.33
CA ILE A 186 17.47 13.06 9.20
C ILE A 186 18.68 13.95 8.91
N GLU A 187 19.78 13.78 9.65
CA GLU A 187 21.05 14.51 9.45
C GLU A 187 21.63 14.29 8.05
N LYS A 188 21.42 13.11 7.46
CA LYS A 188 21.76 12.84 6.06
C LYS A 188 20.89 13.59 5.04
N GLY A 189 19.94 14.39 5.46
CA GLY A 189 19.04 15.14 4.59
C GLY A 189 17.96 14.31 3.91
N LEU A 190 17.66 13.09 4.41
CA LEU A 190 16.60 12.28 3.83
C LEU A 190 15.21 12.87 4.10
N SER A 191 14.32 12.79 3.12
CA SER A 191 12.96 13.29 3.27
C SER A 191 12.23 12.57 4.41
N ALA A 192 11.31 13.25 5.10
CA ALA A 192 10.51 12.66 6.19
C ALA A 192 9.74 11.40 5.72
N LYS A 193 9.34 11.35 4.44
CA LYS A 193 8.74 10.16 3.83
C LYS A 193 9.74 9.01 3.79
N THR A 194 10.95 9.27 3.31
CA THR A 194 12.02 8.25 3.22
C THR A 194 12.38 7.73 4.60
N VAL A 195 12.58 8.63 5.59
CA VAL A 195 12.84 8.25 6.98
C VAL A 195 11.73 7.34 7.52
N LYS A 196 10.45 7.72 7.28
CA LYS A 196 9.31 6.88 7.67
C LYS A 196 9.36 5.49 7.06
N GLU A 197 9.75 5.36 5.80
CA GLU A 197 9.87 4.07 5.10
C GLU A 197 11.01 3.22 5.67
N TYR A 198 12.16 3.82 6.05
CA TYR A 198 13.25 3.12 6.73
C TYR A 198 12.81 2.59 8.10
N ILE A 199 12.14 3.42 8.89
CA ILE A 199 11.60 3.01 10.21
C ILE A 199 10.57 1.90 10.06
N ALA A 200 9.66 2.00 9.07
CA ALA A 200 8.63 0.99 8.83
C ALA A 200 9.21 -0.36 8.39
N ALA A 201 10.26 -0.37 7.56
CA ALA A 201 10.94 -1.59 7.14
C ALA A 201 11.62 -2.28 8.33
N ASN A 202 12.41 -1.53 9.11
CA ASN A 202 13.04 -2.06 10.30
C ASN A 202 12.02 -2.55 11.35
N LYS A 203 10.92 -1.81 11.54
CA LYS A 203 9.85 -2.26 12.43
C LYS A 203 9.29 -3.62 12.02
N GLN A 204 9.06 -3.86 10.73
CA GLN A 204 8.57 -5.15 10.23
C GLN A 204 9.59 -6.28 10.45
N PHE A 205 10.88 -6.02 10.23
CA PHE A 205 11.94 -6.99 10.46
C PHE A 205 12.07 -7.33 11.95
N PHE A 206 12.11 -6.34 12.83
CA PHE A 206 12.22 -6.57 14.26
C PHE A 206 10.93 -7.08 14.92
N ASP A 207 9.73 -6.85 14.32
CA ASP A 207 8.50 -7.58 14.67
C ASP A 207 8.60 -9.07 14.30
N TYR A 208 9.31 -9.42 13.23
CA TYR A 208 9.62 -10.81 12.89
C TYR A 208 10.59 -11.41 13.89
N CYS A 209 11.70 -10.73 14.23
CA CYS A 209 12.67 -11.20 15.23
C CYS A 209 12.05 -11.40 16.62
N GLU A 210 11.16 -10.50 17.06
CA GLU A 210 10.39 -10.65 18.33
C GLU A 210 9.48 -11.88 18.27
N ARG A 211 8.87 -12.21 17.13
CA ARG A 211 7.97 -13.36 16.98
C ARG A 211 8.69 -14.72 16.98
N ILE A 212 9.92 -14.75 16.52
CA ILE A 212 10.77 -15.97 16.54
C ILE A 212 11.62 -16.05 17.81
N GLU A 213 11.35 -15.17 18.79
CA GLU A 213 12.04 -15.11 20.10
C GLU A 213 13.56 -14.86 20.01
N LEU A 214 14.04 -14.33 18.87
CA LEU A 214 15.43 -13.92 18.70
C LEU A 214 15.78 -12.69 19.56
N ILE A 215 14.81 -11.82 19.77
CA ILE A 215 14.89 -10.64 20.63
C ILE A 215 13.66 -10.57 21.53
N GLU A 216 13.86 -10.08 22.75
CA GLU A 216 12.76 -9.94 23.71
C GLU A 216 11.72 -8.92 23.28
N LYS A 217 12.14 -7.80 22.65
CA LYS A 217 11.28 -6.69 22.28
C LYS A 217 11.77 -5.96 21.03
N ASN A 218 10.85 -5.63 20.14
CA ASN A 218 11.15 -4.82 18.95
C ASN A 218 11.64 -3.41 19.32
N VAL A 219 12.90 -3.12 19.02
CA VAL A 219 13.57 -1.85 19.33
C VAL A 219 12.98 -0.65 18.55
N PHE A 220 12.26 -0.88 17.46
CA PHE A 220 11.58 0.15 16.67
C PHE A 220 10.12 0.39 17.06
N LYS A 221 9.56 -0.40 18.00
CA LYS A 221 8.11 -0.36 18.33
C LYS A 221 7.62 1.02 18.78
N ALA A 222 8.42 1.72 19.59
CA ALA A 222 8.09 3.04 20.13
C ALA A 222 8.53 4.21 19.24
N ILE A 223 9.32 3.97 18.17
CA ILE A 223 9.87 5.04 17.36
C ILE A 223 8.78 5.61 16.45
N LYS A 224 8.52 6.91 16.64
CA LYS A 224 7.60 7.68 15.79
C LYS A 224 8.41 8.37 14.70
N ALA A 225 8.04 8.15 13.45
CA ALA A 225 8.57 8.96 12.35
C ALA A 225 8.09 10.40 12.49
N GLN A 226 8.94 11.35 12.09
CA GLN A 226 8.61 12.77 12.09
C GLN A 226 7.35 13.01 11.24
N LYS A 227 6.39 13.76 11.79
CA LYS A 227 5.23 14.21 11.00
C LYS A 227 5.72 15.19 9.94
N ASN A 228 5.36 14.93 8.70
CA ASN A 228 5.62 15.88 7.61
C ASN A 228 4.83 17.18 7.91
N ARG A 229 5.51 18.25 8.28
CA ARG A 229 4.94 19.61 8.34
C ARG A 229 5.04 20.33 6.99
N GLY A 230 5.43 19.59 5.93
CA GLY A 230 5.74 20.14 4.62
C GLY A 230 4.53 20.24 3.69
N THR A 231 4.82 20.81 2.52
CA THR A 231 3.95 21.07 1.36
C THR A 231 2.90 19.98 1.10
N LYS A 232 1.69 20.40 0.73
CA LYS A 232 0.61 19.50 0.29
C LYS A 232 1.14 18.54 -0.77
N ALA A 233 0.67 17.29 -0.78
CA ALA A 233 1.10 16.28 -1.75
C ALA A 233 0.99 16.75 -3.20
N SER A 234 0.02 17.63 -3.50
CA SER A 234 -0.17 18.29 -4.80
C SER A 234 0.96 19.26 -5.20
N GLN A 235 1.74 19.74 -4.23
CA GLN A 235 2.86 20.68 -4.46
C GLN A 235 4.24 20.00 -4.46
N GLN A 236 4.27 18.68 -4.21
CA GLN A 236 5.55 17.93 -4.06
C GLN A 236 6.11 17.40 -5.37
N ARG A 237 5.41 17.53 -6.49
CA ARG A 237 5.86 17.00 -7.78
C ARG A 237 5.63 18.01 -8.88
N ASP A 238 6.67 18.26 -9.66
CA ASP A 238 6.60 19.07 -10.86
C ASP A 238 5.64 18.44 -11.86
N ARG A 239 4.79 19.25 -12.46
CA ARG A 239 3.88 18.89 -13.52
C ARG A 239 4.41 19.45 -14.83
N TRP A 240 4.02 18.84 -15.92
CA TRP A 240 4.20 19.47 -17.21
C TRP A 240 3.19 20.60 -17.37
N GLN A 241 3.68 21.80 -17.59
CA GLN A 241 2.82 22.92 -18.01
C GLN A 241 2.48 22.75 -19.49
N LEU A 242 1.29 23.20 -19.92
CA LEU A 242 0.89 23.10 -21.34
C LEU A 242 1.91 23.76 -22.28
N LYS A 243 2.48 24.92 -21.90
CA LYS A 243 3.56 25.57 -22.65
C LYS A 243 4.84 24.72 -22.76
N GLU A 244 5.18 24.00 -21.73
CA GLU A 244 6.34 23.09 -21.75
C GLU A 244 6.08 21.86 -22.64
N LEU A 245 4.84 21.36 -22.65
CA LEU A 245 4.41 20.29 -23.55
C LEU A 245 4.43 20.75 -25.02
N GLN A 246 3.95 21.95 -25.32
CA GLN A 246 4.06 22.53 -26.64
C GLN A 246 5.53 22.62 -27.07
N LYS A 247 6.40 23.14 -26.21
CA LYS A 247 7.85 23.19 -26.46
C LYS A 247 8.44 21.81 -26.68
N LEU A 248 8.05 20.82 -25.85
CA LEU A 248 8.51 19.45 -25.99
C LEU A 248 8.13 18.86 -27.35
N PHE A 249 6.85 18.90 -27.71
CA PHE A 249 6.34 18.27 -28.94
C PHE A 249 6.78 19.00 -30.20
N SER A 250 7.02 20.32 -30.14
CA SER A 250 7.54 21.10 -31.26
C SER A 250 9.04 20.98 -31.45
N SER A 251 9.78 20.41 -30.47
CA SER A 251 11.25 20.32 -30.54
C SER A 251 11.71 19.34 -31.62
N SER A 252 12.82 19.67 -32.29
CA SER A 252 13.46 18.76 -33.27
C SER A 252 13.91 17.47 -32.63
N GLU A 253 14.31 17.53 -31.37
CA GLU A 253 14.78 16.39 -30.57
C GLU A 253 13.66 15.38 -30.31
N TYR A 254 12.44 15.84 -30.05
CA TYR A 254 11.27 14.98 -29.88
C TYR A 254 10.85 14.36 -31.21
N ARG A 255 10.83 15.15 -32.28
CA ARG A 255 10.44 14.67 -33.62
C ARG A 255 11.40 13.60 -34.17
N LYS A 256 12.68 13.62 -33.79
CA LYS A 256 13.69 12.60 -34.15
C LYS A 256 13.51 11.29 -33.37
N LYS A 257 12.62 11.23 -32.38
CA LYS A 257 12.35 9.97 -31.66
C LYS A 257 11.50 9.04 -32.53
N ASP A 258 11.65 7.74 -32.26
CA ASP A 258 10.85 6.71 -32.91
C ASP A 258 9.35 6.82 -32.57
N ALA A 259 8.52 6.24 -33.43
CA ALA A 259 7.07 6.29 -33.27
C ALA A 259 6.61 5.72 -31.91
N GLN A 260 7.24 4.65 -31.43
CA GLN A 260 6.90 4.06 -30.16
C GLN A 260 7.13 5.02 -28.98
N PHE A 261 8.21 5.79 -28.96
CA PHE A 261 8.46 6.80 -27.92
C PHE A 261 7.40 7.89 -27.96
N ASN A 262 7.07 8.37 -29.16
CA ASN A 262 6.09 9.42 -29.36
C ASN A 262 4.70 8.97 -28.89
N TRP A 263 4.23 7.80 -29.35
CA TRP A 263 2.93 7.27 -28.94
C TRP A 263 2.86 6.94 -27.44
N THR A 264 3.91 6.33 -26.87
CA THR A 264 3.96 6.07 -25.42
C THR A 264 3.87 7.35 -24.60
N THR A 265 4.52 8.44 -25.06
CA THR A 265 4.44 9.75 -24.39
C THR A 265 3.01 10.32 -24.46
N LYS A 266 2.38 10.28 -25.63
CA LYS A 266 1.01 10.76 -25.83
C LYS A 266 -0.01 9.93 -25.06
N ILE A 267 0.11 8.61 -25.03
CA ILE A 267 -0.75 7.74 -24.22
C ILE A 267 -0.67 8.09 -22.73
N GLN A 268 0.53 8.32 -22.20
CA GLN A 268 0.65 8.73 -20.80
C GLN A 268 0.01 10.10 -20.53
N LEU A 269 0.17 11.05 -21.46
CA LEU A 269 -0.36 12.39 -21.32
C LEU A 269 -1.88 12.44 -21.44
N TYR A 270 -2.44 11.87 -22.49
CA TYR A 270 -3.85 11.99 -22.85
C TYR A 270 -4.78 10.99 -22.15
N HIS A 271 -4.23 9.96 -21.47
CA HIS A 271 -5.02 8.92 -20.79
C HIS A 271 -4.59 8.71 -19.34
N GLY A 272 -3.60 9.47 -18.86
CA GLY A 272 -3.13 9.35 -17.50
C GLY A 272 -2.55 7.96 -17.13
N CYS A 273 -2.15 7.15 -18.10
CA CYS A 273 -1.55 5.85 -17.88
C CYS A 273 -0.23 5.95 -17.08
N ARG A 274 0.04 4.95 -16.25
CA ARG A 274 1.36 4.82 -15.64
C ARG A 274 2.40 4.48 -16.71
N PRO A 275 3.67 4.90 -16.58
CA PRO A 275 4.69 4.62 -17.59
C PRO A 275 4.79 3.14 -17.97
N SER A 276 4.76 2.24 -17.00
CA SER A 276 4.83 0.80 -17.29
C SER A 276 3.56 0.27 -17.96
N GLU A 277 2.37 0.81 -17.63
CA GLU A 277 1.11 0.44 -18.28
C GLU A 277 1.16 0.80 -19.78
N ALA A 278 1.60 2.01 -20.11
CA ALA A 278 1.71 2.44 -21.51
C ALA A 278 2.76 1.63 -22.27
N CYS A 279 3.92 1.34 -21.67
CA CYS A 279 5.00 0.61 -22.35
C CYS A 279 4.70 -0.87 -22.60
N GLN A 280 3.83 -1.49 -21.81
CA GLN A 280 3.53 -2.93 -21.92
C GLN A 280 2.29 -3.26 -22.76
N LEU A 281 1.64 -2.25 -23.37
CA LEU A 281 0.47 -2.46 -24.19
C LEU A 281 0.74 -3.44 -25.33
N THR A 282 -0.23 -4.30 -25.59
CA THR A 282 -0.28 -5.19 -26.73
C THR A 282 -1.21 -4.64 -27.79
N THR A 283 -1.11 -5.15 -29.00
CA THR A 283 -2.03 -4.79 -30.11
C THR A 283 -3.47 -5.20 -29.80
N SER A 284 -3.68 -6.26 -29.01
CA SER A 284 -5.00 -6.71 -28.55
C SER A 284 -5.61 -5.85 -27.43
N ASP A 285 -4.81 -4.99 -26.77
CA ASP A 285 -5.33 -4.08 -25.76
C ASP A 285 -6.04 -2.84 -26.37
N ILE A 286 -5.96 -2.66 -27.68
CA ILE A 286 -6.68 -1.61 -28.38
C ILE A 286 -7.92 -2.23 -29.02
N GLN A 287 -9.10 -1.89 -28.52
CA GLN A 287 -10.37 -2.53 -28.89
C GLN A 287 -11.47 -1.50 -29.15
N MET A 288 -12.43 -1.87 -29.97
CA MET A 288 -13.67 -1.07 -30.12
C MET A 288 -14.70 -1.54 -29.09
N ILE A 289 -15.28 -0.62 -28.35
CA ILE A 289 -16.34 -0.87 -27.37
C ILE A 289 -17.43 0.15 -27.64
N GLU A 290 -18.64 -0.28 -27.95
CA GLU A 290 -19.76 0.62 -28.32
C GLU A 290 -19.35 1.68 -29.37
N ASP A 291 -18.63 1.23 -30.41
CA ASP A 291 -18.09 2.05 -31.49
C ASP A 291 -17.04 3.12 -31.05
N ILE A 292 -16.56 3.03 -29.83
CA ILE A 292 -15.52 3.92 -29.31
C ILE A 292 -14.21 3.13 -29.20
N PRO A 293 -13.10 3.60 -29.81
CA PRO A 293 -11.80 2.96 -29.66
C PRO A 293 -11.27 3.16 -28.23
N CYS A 294 -10.82 2.10 -27.59
CA CYS A 294 -10.44 2.06 -26.18
C CYS A 294 -9.09 1.38 -25.97
N ILE A 295 -8.40 1.79 -24.91
CA ILE A 295 -7.24 1.13 -24.33
C ILE A 295 -7.72 0.24 -23.19
N MET A 296 -7.46 -1.06 -23.25
CA MET A 296 -7.64 -2.00 -22.15
C MET A 296 -6.35 -2.07 -21.32
N VAL A 297 -6.35 -1.51 -20.14
CA VAL A 297 -5.22 -1.65 -19.22
C VAL A 297 -5.41 -2.93 -18.42
N SER A 298 -4.65 -3.98 -18.76
CA SER A 298 -4.81 -5.32 -18.21
C SER A 298 -3.46 -5.99 -17.87
N ASP A 299 -3.51 -7.12 -17.21
CA ASP A 299 -2.40 -8.05 -16.99
C ASP A 299 -2.68 -9.42 -17.62
N SER A 300 -3.51 -9.44 -18.66
CA SER A 300 -3.92 -10.66 -19.36
C SER A 300 -2.80 -11.28 -20.22
N GLY A 301 -1.80 -10.48 -20.60
CA GLY A 301 -0.62 -10.96 -21.33
C GLY A 301 0.40 -11.63 -20.41
N THR A 302 1.16 -12.61 -20.94
CA THR A 302 2.10 -13.45 -20.17
C THR A 302 3.15 -12.69 -19.37
N GLU A 303 3.48 -11.46 -19.76
CA GLU A 303 4.49 -10.61 -19.09
C GLU A 303 3.93 -9.29 -18.60
N GLN A 304 2.67 -8.97 -18.91
CA GLN A 304 2.02 -7.77 -18.41
C GLN A 304 1.81 -7.86 -16.90
N ARG A 305 1.90 -6.72 -16.23
CA ARG A 305 1.73 -6.64 -14.77
C ARG A 305 0.99 -5.37 -14.38
N LEU A 306 0.04 -5.52 -13.50
CA LEU A 306 -0.61 -4.41 -12.84
C LEU A 306 -0.12 -4.27 -11.40
N LYS A 307 0.01 -3.04 -10.92
CA LYS A 307 0.44 -2.78 -9.55
C LYS A 307 -0.61 -3.17 -8.51
N THR A 308 -1.87 -3.07 -8.87
CA THR A 308 -3.03 -3.37 -8.00
C THR A 308 -4.17 -3.89 -8.88
N SER A 309 -5.10 -4.67 -8.30
CA SER A 309 -6.30 -5.14 -9.00
C SER A 309 -7.17 -4.01 -9.55
N ASN A 310 -7.20 -2.86 -8.90
CA ASN A 310 -7.96 -1.69 -9.37
C ASN A 310 -7.32 -0.99 -10.59
N ALA A 311 -6.14 -1.43 -11.02
CA ALA A 311 -5.51 -0.88 -12.21
C ALA A 311 -6.12 -1.43 -13.50
N PHE A 312 -6.83 -2.58 -13.46
CA PHE A 312 -7.61 -3.10 -14.59
C PHE A 312 -8.74 -2.12 -14.92
N ARG A 313 -8.75 -1.64 -16.15
CA ARG A 313 -9.72 -0.64 -16.60
C ARG A 313 -9.73 -0.46 -18.11
N THR A 314 -10.83 0.08 -18.60
CA THR A 314 -10.99 0.53 -19.98
C THR A 314 -10.89 2.05 -20.04
N ILE A 315 -10.15 2.59 -21.01
CA ILE A 315 -9.97 4.02 -21.21
C ILE A 315 -10.25 4.33 -22.69
N PRO A 316 -11.28 5.15 -23.02
CA PRO A 316 -11.49 5.61 -24.38
C PRO A 316 -10.28 6.37 -24.93
N LEU A 317 -10.00 6.22 -26.20
CA LEU A 317 -8.94 6.97 -26.86
C LEU A 317 -9.32 8.44 -27.02
N HIS A 318 -8.40 9.31 -26.66
CA HIS A 318 -8.57 10.74 -26.86
C HIS A 318 -8.57 11.08 -28.36
N ASN A 319 -9.48 11.95 -28.80
CA ASN A 319 -9.66 12.32 -30.20
C ASN A 319 -8.37 12.83 -30.88
N GLN A 320 -7.48 13.48 -30.12
CA GLN A 320 -6.19 13.92 -30.66
C GLN A 320 -5.32 12.77 -31.17
N LEU A 321 -5.29 11.61 -30.46
CA LEU A 321 -4.52 10.45 -30.90
C LEU A 321 -5.15 9.82 -32.15
N ILE A 322 -6.48 9.77 -32.21
CA ILE A 322 -7.21 9.25 -33.39
C ILE A 322 -6.89 10.13 -34.60
N LYS A 323 -7.00 11.45 -34.46
CA LYS A 323 -6.69 12.40 -35.50
C LYS A 323 -5.24 12.35 -36.00
N GLU A 324 -4.31 12.02 -35.15
CA GLU A 324 -2.89 11.89 -35.46
C GLU A 324 -2.49 10.55 -36.07
N GLY A 325 -3.44 9.61 -36.27
CA GLY A 325 -3.19 8.31 -36.93
C GLY A 325 -2.72 7.21 -35.97
N PHE A 326 -3.06 7.28 -34.68
CA PHE A 326 -2.68 6.21 -33.75
C PHE A 326 -3.32 4.85 -34.10
N LEU A 327 -4.55 4.85 -34.64
CA LEU A 327 -5.21 3.61 -35.05
C LEU A 327 -4.54 2.99 -36.29
N ASP A 328 -4.02 3.79 -37.19
CA ASP A 328 -3.25 3.31 -38.33
C ASP A 328 -1.95 2.65 -37.86
N TYR A 329 -1.26 3.27 -36.90
CA TYR A 329 -0.09 2.65 -36.27
C TYR A 329 -0.40 1.28 -35.60
N VAL A 330 -1.55 1.19 -34.89
CA VAL A 330 -2.00 -0.08 -34.28
C VAL A 330 -2.26 -1.12 -35.36
N GLN A 331 -2.93 -0.73 -36.45
CA GLN A 331 -3.23 -1.62 -37.57
C GLN A 331 -1.97 -2.12 -38.26
N GLU A 332 -1.00 -1.23 -38.52
CA GLU A 332 0.31 -1.61 -39.07
C GLU A 332 1.01 -2.66 -38.18
N ARG A 333 1.01 -2.46 -36.86
CA ARG A 333 1.59 -3.44 -35.91
C ARG A 333 0.86 -4.79 -35.95
N ARG A 334 -0.46 -4.81 -36.16
CA ARG A 334 -1.26 -6.05 -36.33
C ARG A 334 -0.91 -6.78 -37.62
N GLU A 335 -0.80 -6.07 -38.72
CA GLU A 335 -0.42 -6.63 -40.04
C GLU A 335 0.99 -7.22 -40.00
N GLN A 336 1.91 -6.59 -39.29
CA GLN A 336 3.23 -7.12 -38.98
C GLN A 336 3.23 -8.32 -38.00
N LYS A 337 2.03 -8.77 -37.54
CA LYS A 337 1.85 -9.85 -36.58
C LYS A 337 2.59 -9.61 -35.26
N GLN A 338 2.80 -8.36 -34.88
CA GLN A 338 3.42 -7.99 -33.62
C GLN A 338 2.41 -8.11 -32.47
N LYS A 339 2.76 -8.93 -31.46
CA LYS A 339 1.96 -9.04 -30.24
C LYS A 339 2.04 -7.76 -29.39
N GLN A 340 3.24 -7.23 -29.23
CA GLN A 340 3.47 -6.00 -28.47
C GLN A 340 3.19 -4.78 -29.36
N LEU A 341 2.49 -3.81 -28.78
CA LEU A 341 2.25 -2.52 -29.46
C LEU A 341 3.55 -1.72 -29.61
N PHE A 342 4.45 -1.84 -28.64
CA PHE A 342 5.76 -1.19 -28.59
C PHE A 342 6.86 -2.20 -28.29
N ASP A 343 8.09 -1.96 -28.78
CA ASP A 343 9.22 -2.88 -28.63
C ASP A 343 9.98 -2.71 -27.30
N TYR A 344 9.29 -2.22 -26.26
CA TYR A 344 9.85 -2.21 -24.92
C TYR A 344 9.89 -3.62 -24.34
N LYS A 345 10.89 -3.86 -23.50
CA LYS A 345 11.07 -5.13 -22.81
C LYS A 345 11.18 -4.89 -21.30
N PRO A 346 10.67 -5.82 -20.47
CA PRO A 346 10.84 -5.72 -19.03
C PRO A 346 12.32 -5.76 -18.64
N HIS A 347 12.76 -4.85 -17.79
CA HIS A 347 14.16 -4.70 -17.37
C HIS A 347 14.37 -5.10 -15.91
N GLY A 348 15.46 -5.83 -15.65
CA GLY A 348 15.90 -6.24 -14.33
C GLY A 348 14.94 -7.24 -13.65
N GLU A 349 15.26 -7.62 -12.42
CA GLU A 349 14.46 -8.56 -11.62
C GLU A 349 13.03 -8.05 -11.36
N ASN A 350 12.87 -6.74 -11.30
CA ASN A 350 11.57 -6.09 -11.08
C ASN A 350 10.71 -6.04 -12.35
N LYS A 351 11.23 -6.52 -13.50
CA LYS A 351 10.56 -6.50 -14.81
C LYS A 351 9.93 -5.14 -15.12
N ASP A 352 10.71 -4.08 -15.02
CA ASP A 352 10.26 -2.69 -15.24
C ASP A 352 10.17 -2.38 -16.75
N TRP A 353 8.98 -2.41 -17.31
CA TRP A 353 8.69 -2.09 -18.72
C TRP A 353 9.03 -0.65 -19.09
N SER A 354 8.98 0.28 -18.15
CA SER A 354 9.20 1.70 -18.44
C SER A 354 10.67 2.14 -18.39
N PHE A 355 11.59 1.26 -18.02
CA PHE A 355 13.00 1.61 -17.82
C PHE A 355 13.62 2.33 -19.04
N ARG A 356 13.53 1.71 -20.24
CA ARG A 356 14.07 2.26 -21.48
C ARG A 356 13.40 3.58 -21.86
N TYR A 357 12.08 3.63 -21.76
CA TYR A 357 11.32 4.84 -22.03
C TYR A 357 11.75 5.99 -21.11
N ARG A 358 11.77 5.77 -19.78
CA ARG A 358 12.17 6.81 -18.81
C ARG A 358 13.61 7.29 -19.03
N THR A 359 14.51 6.39 -19.38
CA THR A 359 15.91 6.73 -19.72
C THR A 359 15.95 7.63 -20.96
N ASN A 360 15.20 7.31 -22.00
CA ASN A 360 15.14 8.10 -23.24
C ASN A 360 14.49 9.47 -23.02
N LEU A 361 13.42 9.53 -22.20
CA LEU A 361 12.80 10.80 -21.80
C LEU A 361 13.81 11.67 -21.03
N GLY A 362 14.54 11.08 -20.08
CA GLY A 362 15.57 11.79 -19.34
C GLY A 362 16.70 12.35 -20.21
N LYS A 363 17.14 11.60 -21.22
CA LYS A 363 18.12 12.07 -22.22
C LYS A 363 17.57 13.23 -23.04
N LEU A 364 16.35 13.09 -23.56
CA LEU A 364 15.66 14.15 -24.30
C LEU A 364 15.55 15.45 -23.50
N GLN A 365 15.08 15.36 -22.27
CA GLN A 365 14.98 16.51 -21.37
C GLN A 365 16.34 17.18 -21.11
N THR A 366 17.40 16.38 -20.97
CA THR A 366 18.78 16.93 -20.81
C THR A 366 19.22 17.67 -22.06
N THR A 367 18.97 17.11 -23.25
CA THR A 367 19.28 17.79 -24.55
C THR A 367 18.50 19.11 -24.68
N MET A 368 17.28 19.16 -24.15
CA MET A 368 16.47 20.37 -24.10
C MET A 368 16.90 21.37 -22.99
N GLY A 369 17.97 21.11 -22.28
CA GLY A 369 18.50 21.97 -21.21
C GLY A 369 17.80 21.84 -19.85
N MET A 370 16.92 20.85 -19.65
CA MET A 370 16.25 20.63 -18.37
C MET A 370 17.16 19.91 -17.37
N LYS A 371 17.40 20.51 -16.21
CA LYS A 371 18.31 19.97 -15.19
C LYS A 371 17.73 18.71 -14.52
N PRO A 372 18.50 17.64 -14.30
CA PRO A 372 18.09 16.52 -13.46
C PRO A 372 17.64 16.99 -12.07
N ASN A 373 16.69 16.30 -11.48
CA ASN A 373 16.06 16.60 -10.17
C ASN A 373 15.22 17.89 -10.09
N ALA A 374 15.22 18.71 -11.13
CA ALA A 374 14.42 19.94 -11.23
C ALA A 374 13.56 19.94 -12.53
N ARG A 375 13.08 18.75 -12.91
CA ARG A 375 12.26 18.58 -14.12
C ARG A 375 11.15 17.55 -13.91
N PRO A 376 10.03 17.64 -14.62
CA PRO A 376 8.98 16.67 -14.56
C PRO A 376 9.47 15.28 -14.96
N THR A 377 8.96 14.23 -14.32
CA THR A 377 9.28 12.84 -14.63
C THR A 377 8.27 12.26 -15.63
N ALA A 378 8.49 11.03 -16.10
CA ALA A 378 7.50 10.31 -16.89
C ALA A 378 6.15 10.17 -16.15
N TYR A 379 6.16 10.03 -14.83
CA TYR A 379 4.94 9.97 -14.03
C TYR A 379 4.21 11.31 -13.96
N SER A 380 4.89 12.40 -14.23
CA SER A 380 4.31 13.75 -14.21
C SER A 380 3.29 13.99 -15.33
N PHE A 381 3.34 13.25 -16.47
CA PHE A 381 2.30 13.28 -17.49
C PHE A 381 0.94 12.91 -16.89
N ARG A 382 0.89 11.86 -16.07
CA ARG A 382 -0.34 11.46 -15.39
C ARG A 382 -0.81 12.51 -14.36
N HIS A 383 0.10 13.19 -13.69
CA HIS A 383 -0.28 14.29 -12.79
C HIS A 383 -0.90 15.45 -13.57
N THR A 384 -0.28 15.82 -14.69
CA THR A 384 -0.83 16.85 -15.59
C THR A 384 -2.22 16.46 -16.07
N PHE A 385 -2.41 15.22 -16.54
CA PHE A 385 -3.72 14.72 -16.96
C PHE A 385 -4.80 14.88 -15.89
N VAL A 386 -4.51 14.40 -14.67
CA VAL A 386 -5.46 14.48 -13.54
C VAL A 386 -5.81 15.92 -13.20
N ASP A 387 -4.84 16.83 -13.25
CA ASP A 387 -5.06 18.22 -12.91
C ASP A 387 -5.86 18.97 -13.99
N GLU A 388 -5.56 18.74 -15.28
CA GLU A 388 -6.33 19.34 -16.36
C GLU A 388 -7.79 18.88 -16.33
N LEU A 389 -8.05 17.59 -16.06
CA LEU A 389 -9.42 17.11 -15.88
C LEU A 389 -10.11 17.73 -14.65
N LYS A 390 -9.37 17.98 -13.58
CA LYS A 390 -9.88 18.69 -12.41
C LYS A 390 -10.19 20.15 -12.74
N MET A 391 -9.34 20.81 -13.52
CA MET A 391 -9.57 22.18 -13.98
C MET A 391 -10.78 22.27 -14.92
N ALA A 392 -11.09 21.18 -15.64
CA ALA A 392 -12.26 21.04 -16.52
C ALA A 392 -13.50 20.52 -15.79
N ASP A 393 -13.56 20.64 -14.45
CA ASP A 393 -14.68 20.22 -13.59
C ASP A 393 -15.16 18.77 -13.83
N THR A 394 -14.21 17.87 -14.12
CA THR A 394 -14.54 16.44 -14.26
C THR A 394 -14.76 15.83 -12.88
N PRO A 395 -15.85 15.08 -12.64
CA PRO A 395 -16.12 14.45 -11.35
C PRO A 395 -14.96 13.55 -10.88
N GLU A 396 -14.58 13.65 -9.61
CA GLU A 396 -13.42 12.93 -9.04
C GLU A 396 -13.52 11.41 -9.25
N HIS A 397 -14.72 10.82 -9.16
CA HIS A 397 -14.90 9.39 -9.36
C HIS A 397 -14.62 8.95 -10.80
N ILE A 398 -15.01 9.76 -11.80
CA ILE A 398 -14.70 9.50 -13.21
C ILE A 398 -13.19 9.57 -13.45
N VAL A 399 -12.53 10.61 -12.94
CA VAL A 399 -11.06 10.72 -13.03
C VAL A 399 -10.39 9.52 -12.36
N ALA A 400 -10.87 9.10 -11.19
CA ALA A 400 -10.32 7.95 -10.47
C ALA A 400 -10.47 6.64 -11.26
N GLU A 401 -11.60 6.42 -11.94
CA GLU A 401 -11.80 5.26 -12.82
C GLU A 401 -10.84 5.28 -14.01
N ILE A 402 -10.75 6.41 -14.74
CA ILE A 402 -9.84 6.55 -15.88
C ILE A 402 -8.40 6.24 -15.47
N VAL A 403 -7.93 6.78 -14.34
CA VAL A 403 -6.54 6.59 -13.91
C VAL A 403 -6.32 5.33 -13.07
N GLY A 404 -7.35 4.59 -12.67
CA GLY A 404 -7.26 3.38 -11.86
C GLY A 404 -6.77 3.66 -10.43
N HIS A 405 -7.40 4.62 -9.75
CA HIS A 405 -7.28 4.84 -8.32
C HIS A 405 -8.38 4.11 -7.57
N ALA A 406 -8.04 3.56 -6.42
CA ALA A 406 -9.06 3.01 -5.52
C ALA A 406 -9.94 4.16 -4.98
N HIS A 407 -11.25 3.98 -5.01
CA HIS A 407 -12.15 4.93 -4.37
C HIS A 407 -12.03 4.84 -2.85
N PRO A 408 -11.71 5.95 -2.16
CA PRO A 408 -11.65 5.97 -0.70
C PRO A 408 -13.03 5.82 -0.05
N ASN A 409 -14.10 6.13 -0.78
CA ASN A 409 -15.47 6.06 -0.30
C ASN A 409 -16.07 4.69 -0.60
N ILE A 410 -16.55 3.99 0.45
CA ILE A 410 -17.16 2.64 0.37
C ILE A 410 -18.40 2.66 -0.53
N THR A 411 -19.18 3.73 -0.54
CA THR A 411 -20.41 3.83 -1.33
C THR A 411 -20.13 3.77 -2.83
N PHE A 412 -19.19 4.56 -3.32
CA PHE A 412 -18.86 4.57 -4.75
C PHE A 412 -17.91 3.44 -5.15
N GLY A 413 -16.97 3.04 -4.27
CA GLY A 413 -15.99 2.00 -4.61
C GLY A 413 -16.50 0.57 -4.48
N ARG A 414 -17.59 0.33 -3.74
CA ARG A 414 -18.11 -1.03 -3.51
C ARG A 414 -19.50 -1.27 -4.06
N TYR A 415 -20.34 -0.25 -4.13
CA TYR A 415 -21.74 -0.33 -4.53
C TYR A 415 -22.09 0.51 -5.76
N GLY A 416 -21.22 1.47 -6.15
CA GLY A 416 -21.42 2.26 -7.36
C GLY A 416 -21.20 1.42 -8.61
N LYS A 417 -22.08 1.58 -9.63
CA LYS A 417 -21.80 1.09 -10.97
C LYS A 417 -20.62 1.89 -11.55
N GLN A 418 -19.80 1.24 -12.35
CA GLN A 418 -18.78 1.92 -13.13
C GLN A 418 -19.44 2.90 -14.09
N ALA A 419 -18.72 3.98 -14.43
CA ALA A 419 -19.16 4.89 -15.48
C ALA A 419 -19.28 4.14 -16.82
N ASN A 420 -20.28 4.49 -17.61
CA ASN A 420 -20.39 3.92 -18.94
C ASN A 420 -19.27 4.47 -19.85
N ILE A 421 -19.03 3.78 -20.96
CA ILE A 421 -17.93 4.11 -21.86
C ILE A 421 -18.07 5.51 -22.46
N GLN A 422 -19.30 5.97 -22.69
CA GLN A 422 -19.59 7.30 -23.22
C GLN A 422 -19.19 8.40 -22.22
N GLN A 423 -19.51 8.23 -20.92
CA GLN A 423 -19.10 9.17 -19.87
C GLN A 423 -17.59 9.26 -19.74
N LEU A 424 -16.90 8.12 -19.84
CA LEU A 424 -15.43 8.08 -19.84
C LEU A 424 -14.85 8.77 -21.07
N ASN A 425 -15.46 8.59 -22.25
CA ASN A 425 -15.05 9.22 -23.49
C ASN A 425 -15.17 10.74 -23.43
N GLU A 426 -16.31 11.24 -22.97
CA GLU A 426 -16.53 12.68 -22.76
C GLU A 426 -15.50 13.24 -21.77
N ALA A 427 -15.21 12.53 -20.68
CA ALA A 427 -14.27 12.96 -19.68
C ALA A 427 -12.82 12.99 -20.20
N VAL A 428 -12.38 11.94 -20.91
CA VAL A 428 -11.03 11.89 -21.52
C VAL A 428 -10.84 13.04 -22.50
N ASN A 429 -11.84 13.34 -23.31
CA ASN A 429 -11.79 14.41 -24.32
C ASN A 429 -11.89 15.85 -23.76
N LYS A 430 -12.11 16.02 -22.43
CA LYS A 430 -11.93 17.31 -21.76
C LYS A 430 -10.46 17.68 -21.57
N PHE A 431 -9.53 16.74 -21.70
CA PHE A 431 -8.11 17.07 -21.69
C PHE A 431 -7.78 17.91 -22.94
N PRO A 432 -7.11 19.07 -22.80
CA PRO A 432 -6.87 19.96 -23.94
C PRO A 432 -5.89 19.35 -24.94
N SER A 433 -6.18 19.48 -26.22
CA SER A 433 -5.24 19.15 -27.29
C SER A 433 -4.02 20.05 -27.20
N VAL A 434 -2.84 19.44 -27.18
CA VAL A 434 -1.58 20.21 -27.21
C VAL A 434 -1.22 20.51 -28.67
N GLU A 435 -1.44 21.73 -29.09
CA GLU A 435 -1.10 22.17 -30.44
C GLU A 435 0.41 22.16 -30.65
N VAL A 436 0.86 21.51 -31.70
CA VAL A 436 2.26 21.51 -32.14
C VAL A 436 2.43 22.62 -33.14
N LYS A 437 3.16 23.67 -32.79
CA LYS A 437 3.54 24.73 -33.74
C LYS A 437 4.80 24.27 -34.48
N TYR A 438 4.65 23.99 -35.75
CA TYR A 438 5.79 23.75 -36.63
C TYR A 438 6.43 25.11 -36.92
N ALA A 439 7.67 25.32 -36.47
CA ALA A 439 8.48 26.47 -36.87
C ALA A 439 9.13 26.18 -38.22
#